data_88125671aa147597e4202fba4eb69d0d
#
_entry.id   88125671aa147597e4202fba4eb69d0d
#
_cell.length_a   1.000
_cell.length_b   1.000
_cell.length_c   1.000
_cell.angle_alpha   90.00
_cell.angle_beta   90.00
_cell.angle_gamma   90.00
#
_symmetry.space_group_name_H-M   'P 1'
#
loop_
_entity.id
_entity.type
_entity.pdbx_description
1 polymer ?
#
loop_
_entity_poly.entity_id
_entity_poly.type
_entity_poly.pdbx_seq_one_letter_code
_entity_poly.pdbx_strand_id
1 'polypeptide(L)'
;RFSLGMALFATTAGSVVEVQIAGRVDVPVGARAAIVNVTAIYPAAEGYLTLYPCGGDVPGTSTVNYFAGQVVPNGALVDLSDDGKLCIFTLADTDIALDVAGFIPAVGAELVSLVNPLRLHDSRPGEPVAEGAANQQRLGAGETIEIQVAGRAGIPASAGAAFLNVAAVGPDGPGYVTLYPCSEDRPEASNVNFATGGTVRANNAYTVLTED
;
A
#
# COMPACT_ATOMS: atom_id res chain seq x y z
N ARG A 1 -10.24 18.35 2.00
CA ARG A 1 -9.75 17.76 0.73
C ARG A 1 -8.24 17.89 0.73
N PHE A 2 -7.52 16.87 1.18
CA PHE A 2 -6.06 16.82 1.07
C PHE A 2 -5.73 16.20 -0.29
N SER A 3 -5.39 17.03 -1.27
CA SER A 3 -4.73 16.58 -2.50
C SER A 3 -3.27 16.37 -2.18
N LEU A 4 -2.90 15.22 -1.65
CA LEU A 4 -1.51 14.76 -1.64
C LEU A 4 -1.09 14.63 -3.11
N GLY A 5 -0.06 15.39 -3.51
CA GLY A 5 0.32 15.53 -4.90
C GLY A 5 0.75 14.19 -5.51
N MET A 6 0.03 13.73 -6.52
CA MET A 6 0.45 12.67 -7.41
C MET A 6 1.63 13.17 -8.24
N ALA A 7 2.75 12.47 -8.21
CA ALA A 7 3.86 12.72 -9.14
C ALA A 7 3.85 11.61 -10.22
N LEU A 8 3.83 12.01 -11.47
CA LEU A 8 3.93 11.13 -12.63
C LEU A 8 5.29 11.31 -13.28
N PHE A 9 6.01 10.21 -13.48
CA PHE A 9 7.34 10.18 -14.06
C PHE A 9 7.39 9.20 -15.24
N ALA A 10 7.86 9.65 -16.40
CA ALA A 10 8.29 8.77 -17.47
C ALA A 10 9.74 8.36 -17.20
N THR A 11 10.04 7.08 -17.18
CA THR A 11 11.35 6.53 -16.83
C THR A 11 11.88 5.61 -17.91
N THR A 12 13.20 5.53 -17.99
CA THR A 12 13.89 4.60 -18.90
C THR A 12 14.44 3.39 -18.13
N ALA A 13 14.58 2.27 -18.83
CA ALA A 13 15.12 1.03 -18.26
C ALA A 13 16.48 1.24 -17.56
N GLY A 14 16.60 0.71 -16.35
CA GLY A 14 17.80 0.82 -15.54
C GLY A 14 18.01 2.19 -14.87
N SER A 15 17.06 3.11 -15.00
CA SER A 15 17.18 4.45 -14.39
C SER A 15 16.67 4.47 -12.95
N VAL A 16 17.12 5.51 -12.24
CA VAL A 16 16.67 5.86 -10.89
C VAL A 16 16.04 7.23 -10.90
N VAL A 17 14.87 7.39 -10.33
CA VAL A 17 14.20 8.66 -10.09
C VAL A 17 14.33 9.02 -8.62
N GLU A 18 14.83 10.20 -8.30
CA GLU A 18 14.82 10.76 -6.94
C GLU A 18 13.57 11.61 -6.74
N VAL A 19 12.86 11.35 -5.66
CA VAL A 19 11.65 12.09 -5.29
C VAL A 19 11.82 12.70 -3.91
N GLN A 20 11.75 14.04 -3.82
CA GLN A 20 11.70 14.72 -2.54
C GLN A 20 10.35 14.48 -1.88
N ILE A 21 10.34 13.92 -0.67
CA ILE A 21 9.13 13.61 0.13
C ILE A 21 9.04 14.53 1.34
N ALA A 22 10.05 14.50 2.21
CA ALA A 22 10.06 15.37 3.40
C ALA A 22 10.18 16.86 3.02
N GLY A 23 9.46 17.70 3.74
CA GLY A 23 9.40 19.14 3.46
C GLY A 23 8.49 19.54 2.31
N ARG A 24 7.71 18.59 1.74
CA ARG A 24 6.72 18.88 0.69
C ARG A 24 5.31 18.60 1.18
N VAL A 25 4.37 19.47 0.77
CA VAL A 25 2.97 19.41 1.18
C VAL A 25 2.89 19.17 2.70
N ASP A 26 2.09 18.29 3.20
CA ASP A 26 1.91 18.07 4.65
C ASP A 26 2.95 17.10 5.27
N VAL A 27 4.04 16.76 4.57
CA VAL A 27 5.11 15.93 5.11
C VAL A 27 6.20 16.82 5.72
N PRO A 28 6.42 16.79 7.05
CA PRO A 28 7.39 17.65 7.70
C PRO A 28 8.83 17.35 7.30
N VAL A 29 9.69 18.35 7.38
CA VAL A 29 11.14 18.16 7.32
C VAL A 29 11.55 17.23 8.47
N GLY A 30 12.39 16.23 8.16
CA GLY A 30 12.84 15.23 9.14
C GLY A 30 11.89 14.02 9.29
N ALA A 31 10.86 13.87 8.46
CA ALA A 31 10.13 12.60 8.38
C ALA A 31 11.11 11.46 8.04
N ARG A 32 11.02 10.34 8.78
CA ARG A 32 11.95 9.21 8.66
C ARG A 32 11.55 8.21 7.59
N ALA A 33 10.25 8.06 7.36
CA ALA A 33 9.73 7.11 6.38
C ALA A 33 8.44 7.65 5.76
N ALA A 34 8.11 7.16 4.59
CA ALA A 34 6.86 7.47 3.90
C ALA A 34 6.05 6.18 3.66
N ILE A 35 4.75 6.30 3.80
CA ILE A 35 3.77 5.31 3.36
C ILE A 35 3.31 5.78 2.00
N VAL A 36 3.60 5.00 0.98
CA VAL A 36 3.35 5.38 -0.41
C VAL A 36 2.55 4.31 -1.14
N ASN A 37 1.82 4.70 -2.17
CA ASN A 37 1.34 3.81 -3.20
C ASN A 37 2.09 4.13 -4.49
N VAL A 38 2.87 3.18 -4.99
CA VAL A 38 3.60 3.31 -6.25
C VAL A 38 2.91 2.47 -7.31
N THR A 39 2.73 3.02 -8.49
CA THR A 39 2.08 2.33 -9.62
C THR A 39 3.02 2.32 -10.82
N ALA A 40 3.35 1.12 -11.31
CA ALA A 40 3.95 0.95 -12.63
C ALA A 40 2.84 1.01 -13.69
N ILE A 41 3.00 1.84 -14.71
CA ILE A 41 1.97 2.14 -15.71
C ILE A 41 2.52 1.83 -17.09
N TYR A 42 1.91 0.86 -17.77
CA TYR A 42 2.22 0.44 -19.13
C TYR A 42 3.73 0.18 -19.38
N PRO A 43 4.42 -0.62 -18.55
CA PRO A 43 5.82 -0.93 -18.79
C PRO A 43 6.02 -1.58 -20.16
N ALA A 44 7.14 -1.26 -20.80
CA ALA A 44 7.46 -1.77 -22.14
C ALA A 44 7.86 -3.25 -22.15
N ALA A 45 8.32 -3.79 -21.02
CA ALA A 45 8.72 -5.19 -20.84
C ALA A 45 8.38 -5.66 -19.42
N GLU A 46 8.58 -6.96 -19.15
CA GLU A 46 8.55 -7.49 -17.79
C GLU A 46 9.69 -6.90 -16.96
N GLY A 47 9.46 -6.69 -15.67
CA GLY A 47 10.44 -6.10 -14.79
C GLY A 47 9.89 -5.80 -13.40
N TYR A 48 10.55 -4.87 -12.72
CA TYR A 48 10.18 -4.48 -11.38
C TYR A 48 10.55 -3.02 -11.07
N LEU A 49 9.89 -2.48 -10.05
CA LEU A 49 10.32 -1.27 -9.34
C LEU A 49 10.93 -1.66 -8.00
N THR A 50 11.95 -0.93 -7.58
CA THR A 50 12.50 -0.96 -6.22
C THR A 50 12.48 0.43 -5.63
N LEU A 51 11.82 0.57 -4.47
CA LEU A 51 11.78 1.79 -3.68
C LEU A 51 12.78 1.67 -2.53
N TYR A 52 13.58 2.72 -2.31
CA TYR A 52 14.61 2.72 -1.26
C TYR A 52 15.01 4.16 -0.89
N PRO A 53 15.63 4.38 0.30
CA PRO A 53 16.16 5.69 0.65
C PRO A 53 17.30 6.07 -0.29
N CYS A 54 17.30 7.30 -0.83
CA CYS A 54 18.34 7.77 -1.73
C CYS A 54 19.71 7.83 -1.06
N GLY A 55 20.77 7.71 -1.86
CA GLY A 55 22.17 7.80 -1.41
C GLY A 55 22.88 6.46 -1.24
N GLY A 56 22.17 5.34 -1.34
CA GLY A 56 22.72 3.98 -1.35
C GLY A 56 22.64 3.29 -2.70
N ASP A 57 23.18 2.07 -2.76
CA ASP A 57 23.04 1.19 -3.92
C ASP A 57 21.58 0.70 -4.07
N VAL A 58 21.17 0.38 -5.30
CA VAL A 58 19.86 -0.22 -5.57
C VAL A 58 19.76 -1.57 -4.87
N PRO A 59 18.79 -1.77 -3.94
CA PRO A 59 18.62 -3.05 -3.27
C PRO A 59 18.28 -4.18 -4.25
N GLY A 60 18.72 -5.39 -3.94
CA GLY A 60 18.41 -6.60 -4.71
C GLY A 60 16.97 -7.13 -4.53
N THR A 61 16.07 -6.33 -3.97
CA THR A 61 14.66 -6.67 -3.72
C THR A 61 13.74 -5.82 -4.57
N SER A 62 12.57 -6.35 -4.94
CA SER A 62 11.54 -5.60 -5.67
C SER A 62 10.42 -5.14 -4.75
N THR A 63 9.88 -3.94 -5.03
CA THR A 63 8.65 -3.43 -4.41
C THR A 63 7.43 -3.77 -5.26
N VAL A 64 7.53 -3.67 -6.58
CA VAL A 64 6.47 -4.01 -7.55
C VAL A 64 7.07 -4.88 -8.63
N ASN A 65 6.44 -5.99 -8.95
CA ASN A 65 6.76 -6.79 -10.15
C ASN A 65 5.65 -6.61 -11.19
N TYR A 66 6.02 -6.47 -12.46
CA TYR A 66 5.08 -6.19 -13.54
C TYR A 66 5.44 -6.94 -14.84
N PHE A 67 4.45 -7.10 -15.69
CA PHE A 67 4.61 -7.51 -17.07
C PHE A 67 4.30 -6.37 -18.03
N ALA A 68 4.75 -6.47 -19.28
CA ALA A 68 4.52 -5.48 -20.31
C ALA A 68 3.03 -5.08 -20.43
N GLY A 69 2.76 -3.78 -20.53
CA GLY A 69 1.43 -3.22 -20.76
C GLY A 69 0.47 -3.27 -19.57
N GLN A 70 0.92 -3.69 -18.39
CA GLN A 70 0.09 -3.71 -17.18
C GLN A 70 0.04 -2.35 -16.47
N VAL A 71 -0.94 -2.20 -15.59
CA VAL A 71 -0.96 -1.15 -14.56
C VAL A 71 -0.98 -1.87 -13.21
N VAL A 72 0.12 -1.74 -12.46
CA VAL A 72 0.32 -2.51 -11.22
C VAL A 72 0.66 -1.57 -10.06
N PRO A 73 -0.27 -1.31 -9.15
CA PRO A 73 0.00 -0.59 -7.91
C PRO A 73 0.55 -1.50 -6.82
N ASN A 74 1.33 -0.94 -5.91
CA ASN A 74 1.64 -1.55 -4.62
C ASN A 74 1.89 -0.48 -3.55
N GLY A 75 1.30 -0.69 -2.36
CA GLY A 75 1.58 0.09 -1.17
C GLY A 75 2.90 -0.33 -0.55
N ALA A 76 3.70 0.63 -0.13
CA ALA A 76 4.97 0.39 0.54
C ALA A 76 5.20 1.37 1.69
N LEU A 77 5.83 0.89 2.75
CA LEU A 77 6.46 1.72 3.77
C LEU A 77 7.95 1.74 3.46
N VAL A 78 8.51 2.92 3.24
CA VAL A 78 9.90 3.09 2.79
C VAL A 78 10.58 4.16 3.63
N ASP A 79 11.76 3.85 4.15
CA ASP A 79 12.60 4.84 4.83
C ASP A 79 12.98 5.95 3.85
N LEU A 80 13.17 7.15 4.37
CA LEU A 80 13.68 8.29 3.61
C LEU A 80 15.16 8.47 3.92
N SER A 81 15.91 9.01 2.95
CA SER A 81 17.28 9.46 3.17
C SER A 81 17.33 10.62 4.17
N ASP A 82 18.53 10.95 4.68
CA ASP A 82 18.73 12.05 5.63
C ASP A 82 18.24 13.41 5.11
N ASP A 83 18.25 13.60 3.79
CA ASP A 83 17.70 14.78 3.12
C ASP A 83 16.23 14.63 2.72
N GLY A 84 15.56 13.55 3.17
CA GLY A 84 14.13 13.34 3.04
C GLY A 84 13.66 12.87 1.66
N LYS A 85 14.52 12.18 0.90
CA LYS A 85 14.22 11.65 -0.44
C LYS A 85 13.95 10.16 -0.45
N LEU A 86 13.15 9.77 -1.43
CA LEU A 86 12.87 8.40 -1.85
C LEU A 86 13.40 8.21 -3.27
N CYS A 87 14.12 7.12 -3.50
CA CYS A 87 14.58 6.71 -4.82
C CYS A 87 13.74 5.54 -5.35
N ILE A 88 13.45 5.58 -6.67
CA ILE A 88 12.71 4.55 -7.39
C ILE A 88 13.56 4.07 -8.55
N PHE A 89 14.01 2.82 -8.50
CA PHE A 89 14.65 2.14 -9.63
C PHE A 89 13.59 1.45 -10.47
N THR A 90 13.77 1.44 -11.80
CA THR A 90 12.96 0.63 -12.74
C THR A 90 13.83 -0.23 -13.62
N LEU A 91 13.44 -1.51 -13.81
CA LEU A 91 14.15 -2.42 -14.71
C LEU A 91 13.80 -2.20 -16.19
N ALA A 92 12.58 -1.78 -16.50
CA ALA A 92 12.10 -1.52 -17.86
C ALA A 92 11.56 -0.08 -17.99
N ASP A 93 11.46 0.42 -19.24
CA ASP A 93 10.77 1.69 -19.52
C ASP A 93 9.33 1.61 -18.99
N THR A 94 8.93 2.56 -18.17
CA THR A 94 7.56 2.62 -17.61
C THR A 94 7.22 4.03 -17.14
N ASP A 95 5.95 4.38 -17.17
CA ASP A 95 5.47 5.51 -16.40
C ASP A 95 5.23 5.09 -14.95
N ILE A 96 5.54 5.99 -14.02
CA ILE A 96 5.40 5.73 -12.58
C ILE A 96 4.53 6.82 -11.96
N ALA A 97 3.47 6.41 -11.27
CA ALA A 97 2.74 7.27 -10.36
C ALA A 97 3.15 6.95 -8.91
N LEU A 98 3.36 7.99 -8.11
CA LEU A 98 3.68 7.88 -6.69
C LEU A 98 2.74 8.78 -5.88
N ASP A 99 1.95 8.16 -5.02
CA ASP A 99 1.07 8.83 -4.07
C ASP A 99 1.62 8.65 -2.66
N VAL A 100 1.63 9.71 -1.86
CA VAL A 100 2.00 9.63 -0.44
C VAL A 100 0.74 9.53 0.40
N ALA A 101 0.54 8.42 1.09
CA ALA A 101 -0.61 8.17 1.95
C ALA A 101 -0.37 8.56 3.41
N GLY A 102 0.91 8.66 3.82
CA GLY A 102 1.28 9.02 5.19
C GLY A 102 2.79 9.07 5.36
N PHE A 103 3.23 9.36 6.58
CA PHE A 103 4.65 9.41 6.92
C PHE A 103 4.88 9.00 8.38
N ILE A 104 6.10 8.59 8.69
CA ILE A 104 6.58 8.40 10.06
C ILE A 104 7.41 9.62 10.46
N PRO A 105 7.01 10.40 11.45
CA PRO A 105 7.77 11.57 11.89
C PRO A 105 9.07 11.15 12.61
N ALA A 106 9.99 12.10 12.77
CA ALA A 106 11.25 11.88 13.51
C ALA A 106 11.03 11.45 14.97
N VAL A 107 9.96 11.94 15.59
CA VAL A 107 9.61 11.68 17.00
C VAL A 107 8.10 11.52 17.15
N GLY A 108 7.67 10.69 18.09
CA GLY A 108 6.27 10.66 18.56
C GLY A 108 5.35 9.65 17.90
N ALA A 109 5.76 8.97 16.83
CA ALA A 109 5.02 7.84 16.29
C ALA A 109 5.90 6.60 16.23
N GLU A 110 5.37 5.48 16.70
CA GLU A 110 6.03 4.19 16.65
C GLU A 110 5.32 3.28 15.66
N LEU A 111 6.09 2.63 14.78
CA LEU A 111 5.64 1.51 14.00
C LEU A 111 5.88 0.22 14.77
N VAL A 112 4.81 -0.48 15.12
CA VAL A 112 4.92 -1.83 15.69
C VAL A 112 4.90 -2.83 14.55
N SER A 113 6.04 -3.45 14.27
CA SER A 113 6.15 -4.55 13.31
C SER A 113 5.78 -5.86 13.99
N LEU A 114 4.84 -6.60 13.40
CA LEU A 114 4.52 -7.95 13.83
C LEU A 114 5.58 -8.91 13.29
N VAL A 115 6.16 -9.74 14.17
CA VAL A 115 7.17 -10.77 13.79
C VAL A 115 6.58 -11.75 12.75
N ASN A 116 5.31 -12.09 12.92
CA ASN A 116 4.55 -12.88 11.96
C ASN A 116 3.32 -12.08 11.53
N PRO A 117 3.08 -11.92 10.22
CA PRO A 117 1.85 -11.33 9.73
C PRO A 117 0.63 -12.09 10.23
N LEU A 118 -0.39 -11.36 10.69
CA LEU A 118 -1.64 -11.94 11.17
C LEU A 118 -2.72 -11.83 10.10
N ARG A 119 -3.40 -12.94 9.81
CA ARG A 119 -4.60 -12.92 8.97
C ARG A 119 -5.81 -12.51 9.80
N LEU A 120 -6.20 -11.26 9.70
CA LEU A 120 -7.33 -10.71 10.45
C LEU A 120 -8.69 -11.11 9.88
N HIS A 121 -8.78 -11.30 8.56
CA HIS A 121 -9.99 -11.71 7.85
C HIS A 121 -9.65 -12.55 6.63
N ASP A 122 -10.49 -13.56 6.38
CA ASP A 122 -10.52 -14.30 5.12
C ASP A 122 -11.97 -14.66 4.83
N SER A 123 -12.50 -14.23 3.70
CA SER A 123 -13.89 -14.50 3.33
C SER A 123 -14.13 -15.94 2.84
N ARG A 124 -13.08 -16.73 2.63
CA ARG A 124 -13.18 -18.13 2.23
C ARG A 124 -13.49 -19.01 3.44
N PRO A 125 -14.48 -19.90 3.35
CA PRO A 125 -14.83 -20.80 4.45
C PRO A 125 -13.67 -21.73 4.83
N GLY A 126 -13.40 -21.88 6.12
CA GLY A 126 -12.41 -22.81 6.66
C GLY A 126 -10.96 -22.34 6.62
N GLU A 127 -10.66 -21.17 6.09
CA GLU A 127 -9.33 -20.61 6.16
C GLU A 127 -8.98 -20.10 7.56
N PRO A 128 -7.76 -20.34 8.06
CA PRO A 128 -7.39 -19.91 9.39
C PRO A 128 -7.27 -18.39 9.46
N VAL A 129 -7.86 -17.80 10.50
CA VAL A 129 -7.80 -16.38 10.82
C VAL A 129 -7.46 -16.20 12.29
N ALA A 130 -6.91 -15.02 12.63
CA ALA A 130 -6.64 -14.67 14.02
C ALA A 130 -7.91 -14.64 14.86
N GLU A 131 -7.79 -14.84 16.18
CA GLU A 131 -8.91 -14.86 17.13
C GLU A 131 -9.88 -13.69 16.94
N GLY A 132 -11.17 -13.97 17.08
CA GLY A 132 -12.23 -12.97 16.98
C GLY A 132 -12.64 -12.60 15.56
N ALA A 133 -12.21 -13.36 14.53
CA ALA A 133 -12.74 -13.17 13.18
C ALA A 133 -14.21 -13.54 13.11
N ALA A 134 -15.04 -12.58 12.71
CA ALA A 134 -16.45 -12.83 12.40
C ALA A 134 -16.59 -13.30 10.94
N ASN A 135 -17.60 -14.12 10.71
CA ASN A 135 -18.17 -14.52 9.41
C ASN A 135 -17.22 -14.58 8.22
N GLN A 136 -16.71 -15.77 7.95
CA GLN A 136 -16.05 -16.11 6.70
C GLN A 136 -17.11 -16.22 5.59
N GLN A 137 -17.51 -15.08 5.05
CA GLN A 137 -18.52 -15.00 4.00
C GLN A 137 -17.99 -14.19 2.82
N ARG A 138 -18.21 -14.70 1.61
CA ARG A 138 -17.87 -13.98 0.39
C ARG A 138 -18.65 -12.67 0.30
N LEU A 139 -17.95 -11.58 0.00
CA LEU A 139 -18.54 -10.26 -0.22
C LEU A 139 -19.19 -10.21 -1.59
N GLY A 140 -20.42 -9.73 -1.63
CA GLY A 140 -21.12 -9.35 -2.86
C GLY A 140 -20.66 -7.99 -3.39
N ALA A 141 -21.05 -7.69 -4.63
CA ALA A 141 -20.74 -6.41 -5.23
C ALA A 141 -21.39 -5.24 -4.46
N GLY A 142 -20.58 -4.26 -4.10
CA GLY A 142 -21.02 -3.07 -3.33
C GLY A 142 -21.18 -3.30 -1.82
N GLU A 143 -20.96 -4.51 -1.32
CA GLU A 143 -21.01 -4.78 0.12
C GLU A 143 -19.79 -4.22 0.85
N THR A 144 -19.99 -3.87 2.11
CA THR A 144 -18.97 -3.43 3.05
C THR A 144 -18.97 -4.34 4.26
N ILE A 145 -17.77 -4.68 4.75
CA ILE A 145 -17.59 -5.38 6.02
C ILE A 145 -16.74 -4.53 6.95
N GLU A 146 -16.99 -4.62 8.23
CA GLU A 146 -16.17 -4.03 9.27
C GLU A 146 -15.24 -5.10 9.84
N ILE A 147 -13.95 -4.74 9.99
CA ILE A 147 -12.93 -5.64 10.52
C ILE A 147 -12.26 -4.96 11.69
N GLN A 148 -12.48 -5.51 12.89
CA GLN A 148 -11.75 -5.06 14.07
C GLN A 148 -10.28 -5.38 13.93
N VAL A 149 -9.43 -4.36 14.08
CA VAL A 149 -7.96 -4.47 13.99
C VAL A 149 -7.31 -4.23 15.35
N ALA A 150 -7.56 -3.07 15.96
CA ALA A 150 -7.01 -2.72 17.26
C ALA A 150 -7.52 -3.66 18.37
N GLY A 151 -6.68 -4.01 19.32
CA GLY A 151 -7.04 -4.89 20.44
C GLY A 151 -7.14 -6.38 20.11
N ARG A 152 -6.84 -6.80 18.86
CA ARG A 152 -6.90 -8.21 18.45
C ARG A 152 -5.52 -8.82 18.29
N ALA A 153 -5.40 -10.11 18.64
CA ALA A 153 -4.22 -10.95 18.34
C ALA A 153 -2.87 -10.29 18.68
N GLY A 154 -2.81 -9.53 19.77
CA GLY A 154 -1.59 -8.82 20.21
C GLY A 154 -1.38 -7.44 19.59
N ILE A 155 -2.28 -6.97 18.73
CA ILE A 155 -2.27 -5.58 18.25
C ILE A 155 -2.76 -4.67 19.39
N PRO A 156 -2.03 -3.61 19.75
CA PRO A 156 -2.45 -2.70 20.81
C PRO A 156 -3.85 -2.12 20.57
N ALA A 157 -4.65 -2.02 21.63
CA ALA A 157 -5.95 -1.33 21.55
C ALA A 157 -5.82 0.16 21.21
N SER A 158 -4.66 0.75 21.48
CA SER A 158 -4.34 2.13 21.13
C SER A 158 -3.77 2.31 19.71
N ALA A 159 -3.80 1.26 18.87
CA ALA A 159 -3.34 1.39 17.49
C ALA A 159 -4.26 2.33 16.72
N GLY A 160 -3.74 3.48 16.27
CA GLY A 160 -4.51 4.48 15.52
C GLY A 160 -4.49 4.29 14.01
N ALA A 161 -3.70 3.35 13.50
CA ALA A 161 -3.61 3.05 12.08
C ALA A 161 -3.06 1.65 11.85
N ALA A 162 -3.29 1.12 10.65
CA ALA A 162 -2.73 -0.17 10.23
C ALA A 162 -2.20 -0.13 8.80
N PHE A 163 -1.10 -0.87 8.58
CA PHE A 163 -0.59 -1.18 7.25
C PHE A 163 -0.91 -2.65 6.96
N LEU A 164 -1.74 -2.88 5.98
CA LEU A 164 -2.37 -4.17 5.73
C LEU A 164 -2.09 -4.65 4.31
N ASN A 165 -1.90 -5.96 4.14
CA ASN A 165 -1.99 -6.58 2.83
C ASN A 165 -3.44 -7.01 2.57
N VAL A 166 -4.03 -6.50 1.50
CA VAL A 166 -5.41 -6.80 1.08
C VAL A 166 -5.39 -7.55 -0.23
N ALA A 167 -6.05 -8.70 -0.27
CA ALA A 167 -6.12 -9.53 -1.47
C ALA A 167 -7.58 -9.76 -1.90
N ALA A 168 -7.88 -9.43 -3.16
CA ALA A 168 -9.07 -9.90 -3.84
C ALA A 168 -8.78 -11.29 -4.44
N VAL A 169 -9.51 -12.30 -3.99
CA VAL A 169 -9.29 -13.70 -4.37
C VAL A 169 -10.48 -14.21 -5.18
N GLY A 170 -10.23 -14.57 -6.43
CA GLY A 170 -11.23 -15.16 -7.32
C GLY A 170 -12.48 -14.29 -7.50
N PRO A 171 -12.39 -13.00 -7.82
CA PRO A 171 -13.57 -12.16 -8.06
C PRO A 171 -14.35 -12.69 -9.26
N ASP A 172 -15.67 -12.46 -9.28
CA ASP A 172 -16.55 -12.95 -10.36
C ASP A 172 -16.43 -12.11 -11.65
N GLY A 173 -15.91 -10.89 -11.54
CA GLY A 173 -15.73 -9.97 -12.66
C GLY A 173 -14.78 -8.83 -12.33
N PRO A 174 -14.62 -7.84 -13.21
CA PRO A 174 -13.79 -6.68 -12.95
C PRO A 174 -14.36 -5.82 -11.80
N GLY A 175 -13.47 -5.19 -11.05
CA GLY A 175 -13.86 -4.37 -9.91
C GLY A 175 -12.68 -3.88 -9.09
N TYR A 176 -12.99 -3.45 -7.87
CA TYR A 176 -12.00 -2.95 -6.93
C TYR A 176 -12.41 -3.19 -5.47
N VAL A 177 -11.46 -3.11 -4.58
CA VAL A 177 -11.65 -3.08 -3.12
C VAL A 177 -11.13 -1.75 -2.59
N THR A 178 -11.88 -1.15 -1.68
CA THR A 178 -11.52 0.08 -0.97
C THR A 178 -11.45 -0.19 0.54
N LEU A 179 -10.33 0.18 1.17
CA LEU A 179 -10.19 0.27 2.61
C LEU A 179 -10.42 1.71 3.05
N TYR A 180 -11.18 1.89 4.13
CA TYR A 180 -11.41 3.20 4.72
C TYR A 180 -11.80 3.06 6.20
N PRO A 181 -11.63 4.11 7.02
CA PRO A 181 -12.07 4.10 8.42
C PRO A 181 -13.59 3.91 8.51
N CYS A 182 -14.06 3.08 9.44
CA CYS A 182 -15.49 2.77 9.56
C CYS A 182 -16.36 3.99 9.90
N SER A 183 -15.76 5.04 10.51
CA SER A 183 -16.46 6.32 10.81
C SER A 183 -16.63 7.25 9.62
N GLU A 184 -16.02 6.93 8.49
CA GLU A 184 -16.00 7.80 7.31
C GLU A 184 -16.85 7.23 6.17
N ASP A 185 -17.33 8.11 5.30
CA ASP A 185 -17.95 7.70 4.04
C ASP A 185 -16.92 7.03 3.12
N ARG A 186 -17.36 6.03 2.37
CA ARG A 186 -16.51 5.34 1.40
C ARG A 186 -15.95 6.35 0.36
N PRO A 187 -14.63 6.51 0.27
CA PRO A 187 -14.02 7.43 -0.71
C PRO A 187 -14.15 6.89 -2.15
N GLU A 188 -14.02 7.78 -3.12
CA GLU A 188 -13.90 7.42 -4.56
C GLU A 188 -12.47 6.99 -4.91
N ALA A 189 -11.87 6.15 -4.07
CA ALA A 189 -10.52 5.64 -4.24
C ALA A 189 -10.52 4.12 -4.13
N SER A 190 -9.55 3.46 -4.74
CA SER A 190 -9.38 2.03 -4.65
C SER A 190 -7.99 1.64 -4.15
N ASN A 191 -7.92 0.58 -3.35
CA ASN A 191 -6.65 0.02 -2.89
C ASN A 191 -6.23 -1.19 -3.72
N VAL A 192 -7.19 -2.00 -4.20
CA VAL A 192 -6.93 -3.16 -5.05
C VAL A 192 -7.84 -3.10 -6.26
N ASN A 193 -7.27 -3.18 -7.46
CA ASN A 193 -8.03 -3.21 -8.72
C ASN A 193 -7.83 -4.57 -9.41
N PHE A 194 -8.89 -5.10 -10.00
CA PHE A 194 -8.86 -6.34 -10.76
C PHE A 194 -9.70 -6.24 -12.03
N ALA A 195 -9.10 -6.62 -13.16
CA ALA A 195 -9.71 -6.46 -14.48
C ALA A 195 -10.54 -7.66 -14.93
N THR A 196 -10.26 -8.85 -14.39
CA THR A 196 -10.90 -10.11 -14.80
C THR A 196 -11.26 -10.95 -13.59
N GLY A 197 -12.30 -11.77 -13.74
CA GLY A 197 -12.68 -12.77 -12.74
C GLY A 197 -11.64 -13.90 -12.60
N GLY A 198 -11.73 -14.65 -11.49
CA GLY A 198 -10.91 -15.82 -11.22
C GLY A 198 -9.44 -15.57 -10.88
N THR A 199 -8.99 -14.32 -10.83
CA THR A 199 -7.60 -13.94 -10.52
C THR A 199 -7.39 -13.69 -9.03
N VAL A 200 -6.13 -13.64 -8.60
CA VAL A 200 -5.73 -13.12 -7.29
C VAL A 200 -4.99 -11.81 -7.52
N ARG A 201 -5.42 -10.76 -6.85
CA ARG A 201 -4.74 -9.46 -6.84
C ARG A 201 -4.62 -8.98 -5.41
N ALA A 202 -3.43 -8.58 -5.02
CA ALA A 202 -3.15 -8.04 -3.70
C ALA A 202 -2.45 -6.70 -3.81
N ASN A 203 -2.65 -5.87 -2.80
CA ASN A 203 -1.91 -4.63 -2.60
C ASN A 203 -1.77 -4.39 -1.09
N ASN A 204 -0.71 -3.71 -0.70
CA ASN A 204 -0.60 -3.17 0.63
C ASN A 204 -1.36 -1.84 0.71
N ALA A 205 -2.04 -1.62 1.81
CA ALA A 205 -2.82 -0.42 2.04
C ALA A 205 -2.64 0.06 3.49
N TYR A 206 -2.62 1.36 3.64
CA TYR A 206 -2.67 2.05 4.92
C TYR A 206 -4.09 2.55 5.17
N THR A 207 -4.56 2.40 6.39
CA THR A 207 -5.81 3.02 6.85
C THR A 207 -5.68 3.49 8.29
N VAL A 208 -6.33 4.61 8.61
CA VAL A 208 -6.56 5.03 10.00
C VAL A 208 -7.60 4.08 10.60
N LEU A 209 -7.47 3.77 11.88
CA LEU A 209 -8.44 2.99 12.64
C LEU A 209 -9.34 3.93 13.43
N THR A 210 -10.60 3.55 13.61
CA THR A 210 -11.55 4.28 14.46
C THR A 210 -11.35 3.92 15.93
N GLU A 211 -11.65 4.85 16.83
CA GLU A 211 -11.66 4.63 18.28
C GLU A 211 -13.03 4.01 18.68
N ASP A 212 -13.25 2.72 18.41
CA ASP A 212 -14.46 2.00 18.85
C ASP A 212 -14.14 0.88 19.82
#